data_b5d020b2b6796d293f01ad6983f1739a
#
_entry.id   b5d020b2b6796d293f01ad6983f1739a
#
_cell.length_a   1.000
_cell.length_b   1.000
_cell.length_c   1.000
_cell.angle_alpha   90.00
_cell.angle_beta   90.00
_cell.angle_gamma   90.00
#
_symmetry.space_group_name_H-M   'P 1'
#
loop_
_entity.id
_entity.type
_entity.pdbx_description
1 polymer ?
#
loop_
_entity_poly.entity_id
_entity_poly.type
_entity_poly.pdbx_seq_one_letter_code
_entity_poly.pdbx_strand_id
1 'polypeptide(L)'
;MIIHPIHRLLPSILFFSLLFSLPLKDDEIKNFIDARYSGDTATVYSMISDKFIYKHTPYVGLGIESHYVDGSLLVTYVVDDSVQSSLSVGDRIHEHNGSIVNSNGLVTTGPVGEEQHLIVTKAGDSTFTVLILPLAEYQYRQNDIAFLGSILKYSDNWYNFDVMINDIITKRNKIVVHYKWEGSKEGDGNVYYFSAMEIFYIDKKTDLIYEIEGLWSEKQFRDQFE
;
A
#
# COMPACT_ATOMS: atom_id res chain seq x y z
N MET A 1 28.09 77.61 21.26
CA MET A 1 28.75 76.34 20.97
C MET A 1 27.67 75.25 21.13
N ILE A 2 27.05 74.89 20.00
CA ILE A 2 25.87 74.00 19.99
C ILE A 2 26.36 72.65 19.44
N ILE A 3 26.32 71.60 20.27
CA ILE A 3 26.73 70.25 19.91
C ILE A 3 25.47 69.52 19.43
N HIS A 4 25.45 69.14 18.15
CA HIS A 4 24.41 68.27 17.56
C HIS A 4 24.69 66.81 17.85
N PRO A 5 23.72 65.97 18.30
CA PRO A 5 23.90 64.55 18.40
C PRO A 5 23.65 63.89 17.02
N ILE A 6 24.65 63.15 16.55
CA ILE A 6 24.58 62.32 15.36
C ILE A 6 23.77 61.05 15.72
N HIS A 7 22.57 60.95 15.25
CA HIS A 7 21.81 59.69 15.26
C HIS A 7 22.37 58.71 14.24
N ARG A 8 23.07 57.69 14.72
CA ARG A 8 23.49 56.54 13.90
C ARG A 8 22.24 55.65 13.72
N LEU A 9 21.67 55.69 12.52
CA LEU A 9 20.75 54.68 12.03
C LEU A 9 21.52 53.36 11.77
N LEU A 10 21.29 52.37 12.64
CA LEU A 10 21.66 50.98 12.37
C LEU A 10 20.66 50.40 11.37
N PRO A 11 21.11 49.88 10.20
CA PRO A 11 20.23 49.13 9.33
C PRO A 11 19.92 47.76 9.98
N SER A 12 18.67 47.57 10.37
CA SER A 12 18.16 46.24 10.73
C SER A 12 18.20 45.34 9.50
N ILE A 13 19.25 44.51 9.42
CA ILE A 13 19.32 43.42 8.45
C ILE A 13 18.32 42.37 8.91
N LEU A 14 17.13 42.39 8.33
CA LEU A 14 16.17 41.29 8.41
C LEU A 14 16.80 40.09 7.68
N PHE A 15 17.38 39.17 8.43
CA PHE A 15 17.71 37.83 7.94
C PHE A 15 16.36 37.11 7.69
N PHE A 16 15.88 37.19 6.46
CA PHE A 16 14.92 36.20 5.95
C PHE A 16 15.71 34.91 5.81
N SER A 17 15.70 34.09 6.84
CA SER A 17 16.05 32.66 6.68
C SER A 17 14.97 32.04 5.81
N LEU A 18 15.24 32.01 4.49
CA LEU A 18 14.59 31.09 3.58
C LEU A 18 14.95 29.69 4.09
N LEU A 19 14.06 29.13 4.91
CA LEU A 19 14.05 27.71 5.17
C LEU A 19 13.72 27.03 3.83
N PHE A 20 14.73 26.80 3.02
CA PHE A 20 14.68 25.79 1.99
C PHE A 20 14.62 24.48 2.75
N SER A 21 13.44 23.88 2.82
CA SER A 21 13.34 22.51 3.25
C SER A 21 14.21 21.69 2.30
N LEU A 22 15.17 20.99 2.89
CA LEU A 22 16.03 20.09 2.12
C LEU A 22 15.18 18.92 1.69
N PRO A 23 15.27 18.45 0.43
CA PRO A 23 14.52 17.27 0.01
C PRO A 23 14.83 16.10 0.93
N LEU A 24 13.82 15.26 1.20
CA LEU A 24 13.99 14.04 1.99
C LEU A 24 15.27 13.32 1.55
N LYS A 25 16.13 13.02 2.52
CA LYS A 25 17.44 12.39 2.26
C LYS A 25 17.28 10.88 2.17
N ASP A 26 18.24 10.22 1.55
CA ASP A 26 18.28 8.76 1.44
C ASP A 26 18.16 8.08 2.82
N ASP A 27 18.77 8.65 3.87
CA ASP A 27 18.71 8.14 5.24
C ASP A 27 17.30 8.26 5.86
N GLU A 28 16.54 9.28 5.49
CA GLU A 28 15.16 9.45 5.97
C GLU A 28 14.22 8.43 5.31
N ILE A 29 14.43 8.12 4.03
CA ILE A 29 13.70 7.05 3.34
C ILE A 29 14.04 5.67 3.92
N LYS A 30 15.31 5.41 4.22
CA LYS A 30 15.70 4.18 4.92
C LYS A 30 14.99 4.08 6.27
N ASN A 31 15.02 5.15 7.07
CA ASN A 31 14.33 5.21 8.34
C ASN A 31 12.81 4.97 8.21
N PHE A 32 12.18 5.53 7.17
CA PHE A 32 10.76 5.26 6.88
C PHE A 32 10.49 3.77 6.62
N ILE A 33 11.33 3.13 5.78
CA ILE A 33 11.16 1.71 5.43
C ILE A 33 11.39 0.83 6.68
N ASP A 34 12.43 1.09 7.47
CA ASP A 34 12.71 0.37 8.70
C ASP A 34 11.57 0.55 9.73
N ALA A 35 11.08 1.77 9.93
CA ALA A 35 9.96 2.07 10.80
C ALA A 35 8.68 1.32 10.37
N ARG A 36 8.40 1.26 9.06
CA ARG A 36 7.25 0.54 8.51
C ARG A 36 7.30 -0.95 8.84
N TYR A 37 8.44 -1.59 8.65
CA TYR A 37 8.56 -3.04 8.89
C TYR A 37 8.72 -3.40 10.35
N SER A 38 9.23 -2.49 11.20
CA SER A 38 9.30 -2.67 12.65
C SER A 38 8.00 -2.37 13.40
N GLY A 39 6.97 -1.84 12.72
CA GLY A 39 5.73 -1.47 13.39
C GLY A 39 5.75 -0.09 14.06
N ASP A 40 6.79 0.72 13.83
CA ASP A 40 6.87 2.09 14.37
C ASP A 40 5.98 3.05 13.57
N THR A 41 4.67 2.95 13.85
CA THR A 41 3.66 3.79 13.21
C THR A 41 3.82 5.28 13.55
N ALA A 42 4.44 5.63 14.68
CA ALA A 42 4.64 7.02 15.06
C ALA A 42 5.65 7.71 14.13
N THR A 43 6.77 7.06 13.86
CA THR A 43 7.76 7.55 12.88
C THR A 43 7.14 7.62 11.49
N VAL A 44 6.46 6.58 11.02
CA VAL A 44 5.79 6.57 9.70
C VAL A 44 4.77 7.71 9.61
N TYR A 45 3.90 7.88 10.60
CA TYR A 45 2.89 8.94 10.63
C TYR A 45 3.51 10.34 10.55
N SER A 46 4.65 10.56 11.20
CA SER A 46 5.33 11.87 11.17
C SER A 46 5.89 12.23 9.79
N MET A 47 6.05 11.27 8.90
CA MET A 47 6.66 11.43 7.56
C MET A 47 5.63 11.42 6.42
N ILE A 48 4.37 11.07 6.68
CA ILE A 48 3.31 11.07 5.66
C ILE A 48 2.38 12.27 5.81
N SER A 49 1.73 12.67 4.73
CA SER A 49 0.74 13.75 4.74
C SER A 49 -0.64 13.24 5.18
N ASP A 50 -1.52 14.16 5.60
CA ASP A 50 -2.93 13.90 5.91
C ASP A 50 -3.78 13.41 4.71
N LYS A 51 -3.25 13.49 3.50
CA LYS A 51 -3.86 13.00 2.25
C LYS A 51 -3.06 11.87 1.63
N PHE A 52 -2.31 11.17 2.46
CA PHE A 52 -1.45 10.07 2.02
C PHE A 52 -2.26 8.93 1.37
N ILE A 53 -1.70 8.38 0.29
CA ILE A 53 -2.21 7.19 -0.40
C ILE A 53 -1.07 6.20 -0.66
N TYR A 54 -1.24 4.97 -0.21
CA TYR A 54 -0.41 3.85 -0.64
C TYR A 54 -1.12 3.08 -1.75
N LYS A 55 -0.49 2.96 -2.91
CA LYS A 55 -0.97 2.21 -4.07
C LYS A 55 -0.21 0.89 -4.18
N HIS A 56 -0.95 -0.21 -4.09
CA HIS A 56 -0.38 -1.54 -4.29
C HIS A 56 -0.08 -1.81 -5.77
N THR A 57 0.66 -2.89 -6.04
CA THR A 57 0.89 -3.37 -7.41
C THR A 57 -0.46 -3.61 -8.10
N PRO A 58 -0.68 -3.09 -9.31
CA PRO A 58 -1.86 -3.43 -10.10
C PRO A 58 -1.93 -4.93 -10.37
N TYR A 59 -3.14 -5.48 -10.41
CA TYR A 59 -3.40 -6.88 -10.71
C TYR A 59 -4.61 -7.03 -11.63
N VAL A 60 -4.69 -8.17 -12.33
CA VAL A 60 -5.86 -8.54 -13.13
C VAL A 60 -6.71 -9.53 -12.33
N GLY A 61 -8.01 -9.23 -12.18
CA GLY A 61 -8.90 -10.05 -11.38
C GLY A 61 -10.35 -9.60 -11.44
N LEU A 62 -11.14 -9.96 -10.42
CA LEU A 62 -12.53 -9.54 -10.25
C LEU A 62 -12.70 -8.33 -9.32
N GLY A 63 -11.62 -7.79 -8.78
CA GLY A 63 -11.65 -6.59 -7.93
C GLY A 63 -12.38 -6.76 -6.61
N ILE A 64 -12.34 -7.95 -6.01
CA ILE A 64 -12.97 -8.25 -4.73
C ILE A 64 -11.98 -8.93 -3.77
N GLU A 65 -12.24 -8.75 -2.46
CA GLU A 65 -11.71 -9.61 -1.41
C GLU A 65 -12.84 -10.51 -0.91
N SER A 66 -12.51 -11.74 -0.56
CA SER A 66 -13.48 -12.70 -0.06
C SER A 66 -12.87 -13.65 0.97
N HIS A 67 -13.70 -14.17 1.86
CA HIS A 67 -13.32 -15.20 2.83
C HIS A 67 -14.25 -16.42 2.68
N TYR A 68 -13.66 -17.62 2.82
CA TYR A 68 -14.43 -18.85 2.80
C TYR A 68 -15.21 -19.02 4.11
N VAL A 69 -16.53 -19.08 4.02
CA VAL A 69 -17.45 -19.21 5.15
C VAL A 69 -18.63 -20.08 4.71
N ASP A 70 -18.90 -21.14 5.46
CA ASP A 70 -20.10 -22.00 5.29
C ASP A 70 -20.31 -22.48 3.85
N GLY A 71 -19.24 -22.99 3.21
CA GLY A 71 -19.31 -23.58 1.88
C GLY A 71 -19.35 -22.59 0.71
N SER A 72 -19.09 -21.33 0.96
CA SER A 72 -19.08 -20.26 -0.05
C SER A 72 -17.99 -19.23 0.23
N LEU A 73 -17.65 -18.39 -0.75
CA LEU A 73 -16.80 -17.21 -0.55
C LEU A 73 -17.69 -15.99 -0.30
N LEU A 74 -17.62 -15.45 0.91
CA LEU A 74 -18.28 -14.20 1.28
C LEU A 74 -17.46 -13.03 0.76
N VAL A 75 -18.04 -12.17 -0.07
CA VAL A 75 -17.42 -10.91 -0.52
C VAL A 75 -17.35 -9.95 0.66
N THR A 76 -16.14 -9.52 1.02
CA THR A 76 -15.90 -8.64 2.16
C THR A 76 -15.45 -7.24 1.76
N TYR A 77 -14.93 -7.08 0.55
CA TYR A 77 -14.52 -5.80 0.01
C TYR A 77 -14.62 -5.77 -1.52
N VAL A 78 -14.93 -4.61 -2.09
CA VAL A 78 -14.88 -4.33 -3.52
C VAL A 78 -13.85 -3.22 -3.74
N VAL A 79 -12.84 -3.48 -4.57
CA VAL A 79 -11.69 -2.58 -4.76
C VAL A 79 -12.09 -1.30 -5.49
N ASP A 80 -12.94 -1.43 -6.50
CA ASP A 80 -13.46 -0.30 -7.28
C ASP A 80 -14.86 -0.65 -7.79
N ASP A 81 -15.88 -0.09 -7.17
CA ASP A 81 -17.29 -0.32 -7.50
C ASP A 81 -17.70 0.33 -8.82
N SER A 82 -16.93 1.28 -9.33
CA SER A 82 -17.17 1.87 -10.65
C SER A 82 -16.74 0.93 -11.79
N VAL A 83 -15.79 0.05 -11.55
CA VAL A 83 -15.32 -0.98 -12.50
C VAL A 83 -16.08 -2.29 -12.27
N GLN A 84 -16.27 -2.68 -10.99
CA GLN A 84 -16.99 -3.89 -10.58
C GLN A 84 -18.29 -3.52 -9.87
N SER A 85 -19.38 -3.45 -10.62
CA SER A 85 -20.71 -3.09 -10.10
C SER A 85 -21.65 -4.28 -9.86
N SER A 86 -21.24 -5.48 -10.27
CA SER A 86 -22.12 -6.67 -10.24
C SER A 86 -22.02 -7.46 -8.94
N LEU A 87 -20.92 -7.33 -8.19
CA LEU A 87 -20.72 -7.93 -6.88
C LEU A 87 -20.71 -6.83 -5.81
N SER A 88 -21.25 -7.15 -4.63
CA SER A 88 -21.33 -6.25 -3.49
C SER A 88 -20.84 -6.94 -2.23
N VAL A 89 -20.43 -6.18 -1.23
CA VAL A 89 -20.09 -6.71 0.09
C VAL A 89 -21.32 -7.44 0.66
N GLY A 90 -21.10 -8.66 1.14
CA GLY A 90 -22.15 -9.55 1.65
C GLY A 90 -22.67 -10.57 0.63
N ASP A 91 -22.36 -10.43 -0.67
CA ASP A 91 -22.66 -11.46 -1.67
C ASP A 91 -21.84 -12.73 -1.38
N ARG A 92 -22.38 -13.89 -1.77
CA ARG A 92 -21.72 -15.18 -1.60
C ARG A 92 -21.50 -15.84 -2.94
N ILE A 93 -20.27 -16.24 -3.22
CA ILE A 93 -19.89 -16.98 -4.43
C ILE A 93 -19.83 -18.46 -4.06
N HIS A 94 -20.57 -19.30 -4.79
CA HIS A 94 -20.67 -20.73 -4.57
C HIS A 94 -19.87 -21.54 -5.60
N GLU A 95 -19.85 -21.07 -6.84
CA GLU A 95 -19.08 -21.68 -7.92
C GLU A 95 -18.32 -20.65 -8.75
N HIS A 96 -17.17 -21.07 -9.28
CA HIS A 96 -16.35 -20.30 -10.20
C HIS A 96 -15.93 -21.21 -11.35
N ASN A 97 -16.26 -20.82 -12.60
CA ASN A 97 -15.97 -21.56 -13.82
C ASN A 97 -16.37 -23.06 -13.76
N GLY A 98 -17.55 -23.35 -13.17
CA GLY A 98 -18.09 -24.69 -13.03
C GLY A 98 -17.48 -25.53 -11.89
N SER A 99 -16.65 -24.94 -11.06
CA SER A 99 -16.07 -25.60 -9.88
C SER A 99 -16.61 -24.97 -8.59
N ILE A 100 -16.97 -25.81 -7.61
CA ILE A 100 -17.36 -25.36 -6.28
C ILE A 100 -16.17 -24.67 -5.62
N VAL A 101 -16.39 -23.50 -5.03
CA VAL A 101 -15.36 -22.75 -4.31
C VAL A 101 -14.98 -23.47 -3.00
N ASN A 102 -13.77 -23.23 -2.53
CA ASN A 102 -13.24 -23.82 -1.30
C ASN A 102 -12.37 -22.82 -0.52
N SER A 103 -11.74 -23.26 0.54
CA SER A 103 -10.89 -22.45 1.41
C SER A 103 -9.65 -21.85 0.75
N ASN A 104 -9.25 -22.31 -0.44
CA ASN A 104 -8.12 -21.73 -1.20
C ASN A 104 -8.50 -20.37 -1.81
N GLY A 105 -9.76 -19.95 -1.68
CA GLY A 105 -10.24 -18.68 -2.21
C GLY A 105 -10.56 -18.70 -3.70
N LEU A 106 -10.69 -17.52 -4.28
CA LEU A 106 -10.99 -17.33 -5.70
C LEU A 106 -9.69 -17.11 -6.47
N VAL A 107 -9.26 -18.10 -7.23
CA VAL A 107 -8.08 -17.99 -8.10
C VAL A 107 -8.56 -17.62 -9.50
N THR A 108 -8.37 -16.37 -9.89
CA THR A 108 -8.67 -15.89 -11.24
C THR A 108 -7.37 -15.80 -12.04
N THR A 109 -7.36 -16.39 -13.23
CA THR A 109 -6.21 -16.34 -14.15
C THR A 109 -6.74 -16.02 -15.54
N GLY A 110 -6.01 -15.18 -16.27
CA GLY A 110 -6.35 -14.79 -17.65
C GLY A 110 -6.03 -13.35 -17.96
N PRO A 111 -6.11 -12.95 -19.22
CA PRO A 111 -5.94 -11.56 -19.64
C PRO A 111 -7.16 -10.69 -19.26
N VAL A 112 -6.97 -9.37 -19.27
CA VAL A 112 -8.07 -8.41 -19.16
C VAL A 112 -9.13 -8.72 -20.23
N GLY A 113 -10.40 -8.75 -19.81
CA GLY A 113 -11.56 -9.05 -20.66
C GLY A 113 -11.95 -10.53 -20.72
N GLU A 114 -11.17 -11.43 -20.13
CA GLU A 114 -11.55 -12.84 -20.06
C GLU A 114 -12.74 -13.05 -19.11
N GLU A 115 -13.80 -13.72 -19.63
CA GLU A 115 -15.05 -13.94 -18.90
C GLU A 115 -14.88 -15.00 -17.80
N GLN A 116 -15.38 -14.68 -16.62
CA GLN A 116 -15.46 -15.56 -15.46
C GLN A 116 -16.92 -15.85 -15.14
N HIS A 117 -17.28 -17.12 -15.03
CA HIS A 117 -18.62 -17.57 -14.74
C HIS A 117 -18.76 -17.85 -13.24
N LEU A 118 -19.68 -17.16 -12.57
CA LEU A 118 -19.93 -17.29 -11.13
C LEU A 118 -21.35 -17.72 -10.87
N ILE A 119 -21.56 -18.60 -9.90
CA ILE A 119 -22.87 -18.81 -9.27
C ILE A 119 -22.83 -18.10 -7.91
N VAL A 120 -23.71 -17.13 -7.72
CA VAL A 120 -23.73 -16.28 -6.54
C VAL A 120 -25.12 -16.22 -5.90
N THR A 121 -25.16 -15.93 -4.59
CA THR A 121 -26.37 -15.41 -3.91
C THR A 121 -26.08 -13.98 -3.46
N LYS A 122 -27.04 -13.09 -3.65
CA LYS A 122 -26.93 -11.69 -3.23
C LYS A 122 -27.11 -11.56 -1.71
N ALA A 123 -26.53 -10.51 -1.14
CA ALA A 123 -26.68 -10.21 0.28
C ALA A 123 -28.18 -10.15 0.68
N GLY A 124 -28.55 -10.99 1.65
CA GLY A 124 -29.94 -11.09 2.12
C GLY A 124 -30.91 -11.89 1.22
N ASP A 125 -30.42 -12.47 0.12
CA ASP A 125 -31.21 -13.36 -0.77
C ASP A 125 -30.64 -14.79 -0.72
N SER A 126 -31.49 -15.77 -0.96
CA SER A 126 -31.12 -17.19 -1.09
C SER A 126 -31.19 -17.69 -2.54
N THR A 127 -31.56 -16.84 -3.48
CA THR A 127 -31.70 -17.21 -4.89
C THR A 127 -30.33 -17.23 -5.58
N PHE A 128 -30.02 -18.38 -6.21
CA PHE A 128 -28.82 -18.49 -7.02
C PHE A 128 -28.95 -17.71 -8.33
N THR A 129 -27.96 -16.91 -8.62
CA THR A 129 -27.85 -16.11 -9.84
C THR A 129 -26.55 -16.43 -10.55
N VAL A 130 -26.58 -16.57 -11.87
CA VAL A 130 -25.41 -16.71 -12.70
C VAL A 130 -24.91 -15.31 -13.09
N LEU A 131 -23.66 -15.01 -12.81
CA LEU A 131 -22.96 -13.80 -13.27
C LEU A 131 -21.85 -14.19 -14.23
N ILE A 132 -21.71 -13.43 -15.30
CA ILE A 132 -20.57 -13.51 -16.22
C ILE A 132 -19.85 -12.17 -16.13
N LEU A 133 -18.63 -12.18 -15.63
CA LEU A 133 -17.87 -10.97 -15.34
C LEU A 133 -16.51 -11.03 -16.05
N PRO A 134 -16.12 -9.97 -16.79
CA PRO A 134 -14.80 -9.90 -17.37
C PRO A 134 -13.75 -9.61 -16.31
N LEU A 135 -12.57 -10.19 -16.45
CA LEU A 135 -11.39 -9.77 -15.68
C LEU A 135 -11.03 -8.32 -16.07
N ALA A 136 -10.70 -7.52 -15.08
CA ALA A 136 -10.24 -6.15 -15.27
C ALA A 136 -8.97 -5.88 -14.46
N GLU A 137 -8.29 -4.77 -14.78
CA GLU A 137 -7.17 -4.30 -14.00
C GLU A 137 -7.68 -3.52 -12.79
N TYR A 138 -7.16 -3.86 -11.63
CA TYR A 138 -7.46 -3.21 -10.36
C TYR A 138 -6.17 -2.81 -9.63
N GLN A 139 -6.26 -1.77 -8.83
CA GLN A 139 -5.19 -1.34 -7.94
C GLN A 139 -5.77 -1.04 -6.56
N TYR A 140 -5.40 -1.85 -5.58
CA TYR A 140 -5.79 -1.61 -4.19
C TYR A 140 -5.10 -0.35 -3.66
N ARG A 141 -5.84 0.49 -2.93
CA ARG A 141 -5.36 1.75 -2.36
C ARG A 141 -5.69 1.82 -0.88
N GLN A 142 -4.73 2.28 -0.10
CA GLN A 142 -4.89 2.52 1.33
C GLN A 142 -4.69 4.01 1.61
N ASN A 143 -5.58 4.59 2.41
CA ASN A 143 -5.31 5.88 3.02
C ASN A 143 -4.33 5.72 4.21
N ASP A 144 -3.97 6.82 4.87
CA ASP A 144 -3.07 6.84 6.03
C ASP A 144 -3.51 5.90 7.15
N ILE A 145 -4.79 5.91 7.53
CA ILE A 145 -5.34 5.06 8.61
C ILE A 145 -5.22 3.57 8.26
N ALA A 146 -5.63 3.17 7.05
CA ALA A 146 -5.57 1.79 6.61
C ALA A 146 -4.12 1.31 6.46
N PHE A 147 -3.22 2.19 5.97
CA PHE A 147 -1.81 1.91 5.83
C PHE A 147 -1.13 1.70 7.19
N LEU A 148 -1.34 2.60 8.16
CA LEU A 148 -0.80 2.46 9.52
C LEU A 148 -1.35 1.21 10.22
N GLY A 149 -2.63 0.89 10.03
CA GLY A 149 -3.22 -0.35 10.53
C GLY A 149 -2.59 -1.61 9.93
N SER A 150 -2.22 -1.57 8.63
CA SER A 150 -1.53 -2.69 7.97
C SER A 150 -0.11 -2.88 8.50
N ILE A 151 0.59 -1.79 8.85
CA ILE A 151 1.93 -1.83 9.46
C ILE A 151 1.91 -2.58 10.79
N LEU A 152 0.99 -2.27 11.69
CA LEU A 152 0.85 -2.95 12.97
C LEU A 152 0.57 -4.45 12.77
N LYS A 153 -0.41 -4.77 11.92
CA LYS A 153 -0.75 -6.16 11.63
C LYS A 153 0.41 -6.93 11.01
N TYR A 154 1.22 -6.26 10.20
CA TYR A 154 2.39 -6.87 9.55
C TYR A 154 3.50 -7.16 10.56
N SER A 155 3.87 -6.19 11.41
CA SER A 155 4.94 -6.36 12.40
C SER A 155 4.67 -7.50 13.38
N ASP A 156 3.40 -7.73 13.76
CA ASP A 156 3.00 -8.81 14.67
C ASP A 156 3.22 -10.23 14.08
N ASN A 157 3.37 -10.33 12.76
CA ASN A 157 3.54 -11.63 12.09
C ASN A 157 5.01 -12.07 11.94
N TRP A 158 5.96 -11.18 12.20
CA TRP A 158 7.38 -11.43 11.95
C TRP A 158 8.20 -11.30 13.23
N TYR A 159 8.91 -12.38 13.57
CA TYR A 159 9.79 -12.41 14.73
C TYR A 159 11.07 -11.62 14.49
N ASN A 160 11.61 -11.73 13.26
CA ASN A 160 12.81 -11.04 12.84
C ASN A 160 12.69 -10.64 11.36
N PHE A 161 13.26 -9.50 11.01
CA PHE A 161 13.33 -9.06 9.60
C PHE A 161 14.64 -8.28 9.36
N ASP A 162 15.01 -8.19 8.10
CA ASP A 162 16.08 -7.32 7.59
C ASP A 162 15.65 -6.67 6.27
N VAL A 163 16.07 -5.42 6.06
CA VAL A 163 15.81 -4.66 4.83
C VAL A 163 17.14 -4.23 4.21
N MET A 164 17.44 -4.77 3.06
CA MET A 164 18.61 -4.40 2.29
C MET A 164 18.21 -3.45 1.17
N ILE A 165 18.58 -2.18 1.31
CA ILE A 165 18.41 -1.18 0.23
C ILE A 165 19.48 -1.44 -0.83
N ASN A 166 19.03 -1.74 -2.06
CA ASN A 166 19.92 -1.96 -3.20
C ASN A 166 20.25 -0.66 -3.94
N ASP A 167 19.24 0.22 -4.10
CA ASP A 167 19.41 1.48 -4.82
C ASP A 167 18.35 2.51 -4.40
N ILE A 168 18.74 3.80 -4.41
CA ILE A 168 17.85 4.94 -4.21
C ILE A 168 18.12 5.95 -5.31
N ILE A 169 17.10 6.29 -6.08
CA ILE A 169 17.16 7.26 -7.16
C ILE A 169 16.23 8.42 -6.87
N THR A 170 16.80 9.59 -6.61
CA THR A 170 16.04 10.82 -6.37
C THR A 170 15.94 11.68 -7.62
N LYS A 171 14.72 12.04 -8.02
CA LYS A 171 14.47 12.95 -9.14
C LYS A 171 13.33 13.91 -8.83
N ARG A 172 13.63 15.17 -8.62
CA ARG A 172 12.66 16.24 -8.29
C ARG A 172 11.93 15.98 -6.98
N ASN A 173 10.65 15.57 -7.07
CA ASN A 173 9.78 15.24 -5.94
C ASN A 173 9.45 13.74 -5.89
N LYS A 174 10.28 12.92 -6.52
CA LYS A 174 10.13 11.46 -6.55
C LYS A 174 11.40 10.81 -6.06
N ILE A 175 11.24 9.81 -5.23
CA ILE A 175 12.33 8.94 -4.78
C ILE A 175 11.91 7.51 -5.15
N VAL A 176 12.73 6.84 -5.93
CA VAL A 176 12.55 5.42 -6.26
C VAL A 176 13.50 4.62 -5.40
N VAL A 177 12.97 3.64 -4.69
CA VAL A 177 13.75 2.74 -3.83
C VAL A 177 13.61 1.32 -4.35
N HIS A 178 14.74 0.66 -4.59
CA HIS A 178 14.79 -0.77 -4.82
C HIS A 178 15.40 -1.43 -3.58
N TYR A 179 14.67 -2.38 -2.98
CA TYR A 179 15.14 -3.06 -1.79
C TYR A 179 14.73 -4.53 -1.78
N LYS A 180 15.42 -5.32 -0.98
CA LYS A 180 15.08 -6.69 -0.61
C LYS A 180 14.66 -6.70 0.86
N TRP A 181 13.56 -7.36 1.15
CA TRP A 181 13.13 -7.67 2.49
C TRP A 181 13.31 -9.17 2.76
N GLU A 182 13.78 -9.51 3.94
CA GLU A 182 13.84 -10.88 4.46
C GLU A 182 13.22 -10.92 5.85
N GLY A 183 12.52 -12.00 6.19
CA GLY A 183 11.95 -12.17 7.51
C GLY A 183 11.70 -13.62 7.87
N SER A 184 11.61 -13.87 9.18
CA SER A 184 11.30 -15.19 9.71
C SER A 184 10.16 -15.12 10.72
N LYS A 185 9.38 -16.21 10.82
CA LYS A 185 8.36 -16.37 11.86
C LYS A 185 8.96 -17.11 13.03
N GLU A 186 8.42 -16.84 14.23
CA GLU A 186 8.88 -17.53 15.43
C GLU A 186 8.67 -19.04 15.30
N GLY A 187 9.76 -19.80 15.46
CA GLY A 187 9.74 -21.27 15.55
C GLY A 187 9.60 -22.04 14.24
N ASP A 188 9.47 -21.40 13.06
CA ASP A 188 9.34 -22.14 11.80
C ASP A 188 10.68 -22.49 11.13
N GLY A 189 11.76 -21.77 11.49
CA GLY A 189 13.10 -21.98 10.95
C GLY A 189 13.31 -21.57 9.50
N ASN A 190 12.29 -21.03 8.84
CA ASN A 190 12.33 -20.58 7.46
C ASN A 190 12.64 -19.09 7.37
N VAL A 191 13.26 -18.70 6.26
CA VAL A 191 13.45 -17.31 5.89
C VAL A 191 12.64 -17.03 4.62
N TYR A 192 11.75 -16.06 4.73
CA TYR A 192 10.90 -15.59 3.63
C TYR A 192 11.47 -14.29 3.09
N TYR A 193 11.34 -14.05 1.79
CA TYR A 193 11.89 -12.86 1.18
C TYR A 193 11.06 -12.37 -0.02
N PHE A 194 11.20 -11.10 -0.31
CA PHE A 194 10.74 -10.50 -1.56
C PHE A 194 11.64 -9.33 -1.96
N SER A 195 11.61 -8.99 -3.24
CA SER A 195 12.18 -7.74 -3.75
C SER A 195 11.07 -6.78 -4.11
N ALA A 196 11.24 -5.52 -3.76
CA ALA A 196 10.28 -4.46 -4.07
C ALA A 196 10.97 -3.28 -4.70
N MET A 197 10.22 -2.59 -5.56
CA MET A 197 10.54 -1.25 -6.03
C MET A 197 9.37 -0.35 -5.62
N GLU A 198 9.65 0.73 -4.93
CA GLU A 198 8.63 1.70 -4.52
C GLU A 198 8.99 3.09 -4.99
N ILE A 199 7.97 3.84 -5.40
CA ILE A 199 8.09 5.23 -5.81
C ILE A 199 7.42 6.08 -4.72
N PHE A 200 8.21 6.90 -4.04
CA PHE A 200 7.76 7.86 -3.05
C PHE A 200 7.56 9.21 -3.71
N TYR A 201 6.41 9.82 -3.51
CA TYR A 201 6.08 11.14 -4.01
C TYR A 201 6.05 12.13 -2.84
N ILE A 202 6.91 13.15 -2.93
CA ILE A 202 7.16 14.10 -1.84
C ILE A 202 6.53 15.45 -2.16
N ASP A 203 5.79 16.02 -1.21
CA ASP A 203 5.31 17.40 -1.30
C ASP A 203 6.47 18.37 -1.01
N LYS A 204 6.81 19.20 -1.98
CA LYS A 204 7.94 20.15 -1.89
C LYS A 204 7.77 21.26 -0.85
N LYS A 205 6.58 21.46 -0.32
CA LYS A 205 6.32 22.52 0.65
C LYS A 205 6.44 22.02 2.08
N THR A 206 6.06 20.76 2.29
CA THR A 206 5.99 20.14 3.62
C THR A 206 7.08 19.09 3.84
N ASP A 207 7.74 18.63 2.76
CA ASP A 207 8.64 17.47 2.70
C ASP A 207 8.00 16.15 3.17
N LEU A 208 6.68 16.10 3.22
CA LEU A 208 5.95 14.90 3.57
C LEU A 208 5.69 14.02 2.35
N ILE A 209 5.65 12.72 2.58
CA ILE A 209 5.27 11.72 1.59
C ILE A 209 3.75 11.78 1.43
N TYR A 210 3.26 12.09 0.24
CA TYR A 210 1.81 12.12 -0.01
C TYR A 210 1.30 10.89 -0.78
N GLU A 211 2.20 10.16 -1.45
CA GLU A 211 1.85 8.94 -2.18
C GLU A 211 3.05 8.00 -2.21
N ILE A 212 2.79 6.71 -2.08
CA ILE A 212 3.74 5.63 -2.38
C ILE A 212 3.07 4.70 -3.38
N GLU A 213 3.80 4.33 -4.44
CA GLU A 213 3.39 3.33 -5.40
C GLU A 213 4.33 2.12 -5.30
N GLY A 214 3.79 0.98 -4.88
CA GLY A 214 4.53 -0.24 -4.68
C GLY A 214 4.49 -1.15 -5.91
N LEU A 215 5.64 -1.67 -6.31
CA LEU A 215 5.80 -2.67 -7.36
C LEU A 215 6.57 -3.86 -6.79
N TRP A 216 5.89 -4.95 -6.49
CA TRP A 216 6.50 -6.17 -5.99
C TRP A 216 5.70 -7.42 -6.41
N SER A 217 6.32 -8.58 -6.40
CA SER A 217 5.66 -9.83 -6.77
C SER A 217 5.04 -10.50 -5.55
N GLU A 218 3.78 -10.16 -5.26
CA GLU A 218 3.01 -10.81 -4.19
C GLU A 218 2.88 -12.32 -4.41
N LYS A 219 2.73 -12.75 -5.67
CA LYS A 219 2.68 -14.17 -6.01
C LYS A 219 3.98 -14.87 -5.60
N GLN A 220 5.14 -14.32 -5.97
CA GLN A 220 6.44 -14.91 -5.61
C GLN A 220 6.60 -15.02 -4.09
N PHE A 221 6.06 -14.07 -3.33
CA PHE A 221 6.08 -14.11 -1.87
C PHE A 221 5.15 -15.19 -1.32
N ARG A 222 3.92 -15.26 -1.81
CA ARG A 222 2.94 -16.27 -1.37
C ARG A 222 3.35 -17.70 -1.68
N ASP A 223 3.96 -17.94 -2.84
CA ASP A 223 4.43 -19.26 -3.25
C ASP A 223 5.48 -19.85 -2.29
N GLN A 224 6.04 -19.07 -1.34
CA GLN A 224 6.98 -19.56 -0.32
C GLN A 224 6.29 -20.20 0.89
N PHE A 225 4.96 -20.11 0.98
CA PHE A 225 4.17 -20.68 2.07
C PHE A 225 3.44 -21.98 1.65
N GLU A 226 3.51 -22.36 0.39
CA GLU A 226 2.98 -23.59 -0.18
C GLU A 226 4.03 -24.72 -0.12
#